data_5df6be55fa76dd5440ddac2cdf5cdaef
#
_entry.id   5df6be55fa76dd5440ddac2cdf5cdaef
#
_cell.length_a   1.000
_cell.length_b   1.000
_cell.length_c   1.000
_cell.angle_alpha   90.00
_cell.angle_beta   90.00
_cell.angle_gamma   90.00
#
_symmetry.space_group_name_H-M   'P 1'
#
loop_
_entity.id
_entity.type
_entity.pdbx_description
1 polymer ?
#
loop_
_entity_poly.entity_id
_entity_poly.type
_entity_poly.pdbx_seq_one_letter_code
_entity_poly.pdbx_strand_id
1 'polypeptide(L)'
;MTFTKWREACWRLATYALLTVFGVVSCAAEPWVADTKLLLQGWPAAHVHSAPLQQWYAIEMGLYMYSLADLLLWEAPRGDYYAMILHHVATLTLLGGSFYYSFLRAGAMIMMVNDFVDFWFEGAKLAKYAAAENVSTAFFLAFVASWAWLRQIYTPFNFWYSVAIDGWGLVEQYGPSTEHVVIWAVFLLLIIVVIVLHTYWFVFLLQKIKVSVSINVSIKVVDRRPGAVVEESQLLETPASPGGLNTHTAKTLLEED
;
A
#
# COMPACT_ATOMS: atom_id res chain seq x y z
N MET A 1 23.87 -3.84 -8.86
CA MET A 1 22.48 -3.42 -9.16
C MET A 1 22.14 -3.86 -10.57
N THR A 2 21.07 -4.58 -10.79
CA THR A 2 20.69 -5.04 -12.12
C THR A 2 19.89 -3.96 -12.84
N PHE A 3 20.20 -3.71 -14.11
CA PHE A 3 19.47 -2.79 -15.00
C PHE A 3 17.94 -3.10 -14.99
N THR A 4 17.58 -4.35 -14.80
CA THR A 4 16.20 -4.81 -14.68
C THR A 4 15.45 -4.13 -13.52
N LYS A 5 15.99 -4.13 -12.31
CA LYS A 5 15.35 -3.49 -11.13
C LYS A 5 15.17 -1.98 -11.33
N TRP A 6 16.13 -1.31 -11.97
CA TRP A 6 16.02 0.12 -12.28
C TRP A 6 14.89 0.40 -13.28
N ARG A 7 14.81 -0.38 -14.35
CA ARG A 7 13.76 -0.27 -15.37
C ARG A 7 12.36 -0.51 -14.77
N GLU A 8 12.23 -1.53 -13.94
CA GLU A 8 10.98 -1.84 -13.24
C GLU A 8 10.54 -0.69 -12.32
N ALA A 9 11.45 -0.12 -11.54
CA ALA A 9 11.13 1.03 -10.69
C ALA A 9 10.72 2.26 -11.50
N CYS A 10 11.37 2.55 -12.63
CA CYS A 10 10.95 3.61 -13.55
C CYS A 10 9.52 3.38 -14.07
N TRP A 11 9.24 2.17 -14.53
CA TRP A 11 7.93 1.81 -15.03
C TRP A 11 6.85 1.96 -13.96
N ARG A 12 7.06 1.37 -12.77
CA ARG A 12 6.11 1.44 -11.66
C ARG A 12 5.88 2.87 -11.19
N LEU A 13 6.94 3.67 -11.04
CA LEU A 13 6.82 5.10 -10.68
C LEU A 13 6.00 5.88 -11.70
N ALA A 14 6.27 5.70 -12.99
CA ALA A 14 5.51 6.36 -14.06
C ALA A 14 4.04 5.94 -14.03
N THR A 15 3.76 4.66 -13.82
CA THR A 15 2.41 4.11 -13.72
C THR A 15 1.65 4.75 -12.56
N TYR A 16 2.18 4.70 -11.32
CA TYR A 16 1.50 5.28 -10.17
C TYR A 16 1.38 6.81 -10.25
N ALA A 17 2.35 7.51 -10.83
CA ALA A 17 2.24 8.94 -11.07
C ALA A 17 1.08 9.27 -12.03
N LEU A 18 0.97 8.54 -13.15
CA LEU A 18 -0.11 8.74 -14.13
C LEU A 18 -1.48 8.37 -13.55
N LEU A 19 -1.58 7.25 -12.81
CA LEU A 19 -2.81 6.83 -12.17
C LEU A 19 -3.29 7.81 -11.11
N THR A 20 -2.38 8.29 -10.26
CA THR A 20 -2.70 9.32 -9.26
C THR A 20 -3.21 10.60 -9.93
N VAL A 21 -2.52 11.09 -10.97
CA VAL A 21 -2.96 12.29 -11.71
C VAL A 21 -4.29 12.06 -12.39
N PHE A 22 -4.47 10.93 -13.07
CA PHE A 22 -5.72 10.63 -13.77
C PHE A 22 -6.88 10.46 -12.78
N GLY A 23 -6.68 9.78 -11.66
CA GLY A 23 -7.67 9.65 -10.60
C GLY A 23 -8.09 10.99 -10.01
N VAL A 24 -7.11 11.83 -9.65
CA VAL A 24 -7.38 13.19 -9.13
C VAL A 24 -8.15 14.03 -10.16
N VAL A 25 -7.73 14.06 -11.43
CA VAL A 25 -8.42 14.83 -12.48
C VAL A 25 -9.84 14.30 -12.72
N SER A 26 -10.02 12.98 -12.74
CA SER A 26 -11.33 12.35 -12.96
C SER A 26 -12.32 12.60 -11.82
N CYS A 27 -11.82 12.85 -10.60
CA CYS A 27 -12.62 13.00 -9.39
C CYS A 27 -12.61 14.43 -8.83
N ALA A 28 -11.82 15.37 -9.40
CA ALA A 28 -11.60 16.71 -8.84
C ALA A 28 -12.88 17.55 -8.66
N ALA A 29 -13.89 17.34 -9.50
CA ALA A 29 -15.17 18.04 -9.43
C ALA A 29 -16.22 17.32 -8.57
N GLU A 30 -15.90 16.14 -8.05
CA GLU A 30 -16.85 15.28 -7.36
C GLU A 30 -16.92 15.62 -5.86
N PRO A 31 -18.10 15.97 -5.32
CA PRO A 31 -18.23 16.40 -3.92
C PRO A 31 -17.89 15.31 -2.90
N TRP A 32 -18.04 14.04 -3.26
CA TRP A 32 -17.73 12.91 -2.38
C TRP A 32 -16.23 12.73 -2.11
N VAL A 33 -15.34 13.38 -2.85
CA VAL A 33 -13.90 13.37 -2.56
C VAL A 33 -13.59 14.14 -1.27
N ALA A 34 -14.33 15.23 -1.02
CA ALA A 34 -14.16 16.04 0.19
C ALA A 34 -15.00 15.53 1.38
N ASP A 35 -16.14 14.87 1.10
CA ASP A 35 -17.04 14.35 2.13
C ASP A 35 -17.40 12.88 1.88
N THR A 36 -16.77 12.00 2.66
CA THR A 36 -16.95 10.54 2.54
C THR A 36 -18.38 10.07 2.85
N LYS A 37 -19.22 10.88 3.52
CA LYS A 37 -20.64 10.58 3.74
C LYS A 37 -21.42 10.52 2.42
N LEU A 38 -20.91 11.18 1.39
CA LEU A 38 -21.52 11.19 0.07
C LEU A 38 -21.17 9.96 -0.78
N LEU A 39 -20.27 9.10 -0.31
CA LEU A 39 -19.81 7.93 -1.08
C LEU A 39 -20.95 6.97 -1.43
N LEU A 40 -21.87 6.73 -0.51
CA LEU A 40 -23.01 5.83 -0.69
C LEU A 40 -24.34 6.56 -0.84
N GLN A 41 -24.37 7.88 -0.62
CA GLN A 41 -25.61 8.65 -0.65
C GLN A 41 -26.27 8.64 -2.03
N GLY A 42 -27.57 8.35 -2.06
CA GLY A 42 -28.38 8.34 -3.28
C GLY A 42 -28.17 7.13 -4.18
N TRP A 43 -27.47 6.11 -3.70
CA TRP A 43 -27.33 4.85 -4.42
C TRP A 43 -28.70 4.17 -4.63
N PRO A 44 -28.95 3.50 -5.78
CA PRO A 44 -28.12 3.48 -7.00
C PRO A 44 -28.41 4.64 -7.97
N ALA A 45 -29.55 5.34 -7.83
CA ALA A 45 -30.05 6.28 -8.84
C ALA A 45 -29.14 7.51 -9.06
N ALA A 46 -28.51 8.02 -7.99
CA ALA A 46 -27.59 9.16 -8.09
C ALA A 46 -26.14 8.75 -8.43
N HIS A 47 -25.86 7.45 -8.62
CA HIS A 47 -24.53 6.95 -8.97
C HIS A 47 -24.33 6.87 -10.48
N VAL A 48 -24.60 7.97 -11.18
CA VAL A 48 -24.20 8.15 -12.58
C VAL A 48 -22.74 8.57 -12.60
N HIS A 49 -21.90 7.77 -13.24
CA HIS A 49 -20.46 7.95 -13.24
C HIS A 49 -20.00 8.57 -14.56
N SER A 50 -19.07 9.54 -14.44
CA SER A 50 -18.46 10.17 -15.61
C SER A 50 -17.63 9.17 -16.44
N ALA A 51 -17.55 9.38 -17.75
CA ALA A 51 -16.74 8.50 -18.61
C ALA A 51 -15.25 8.46 -18.18
N PRO A 52 -14.59 9.58 -17.81
CA PRO A 52 -13.22 9.54 -17.29
C PRO A 52 -13.07 8.65 -16.05
N LEU A 53 -14.01 8.71 -15.09
CA LEU A 53 -13.99 7.87 -13.90
C LEU A 53 -14.09 6.38 -14.25
N GLN A 54 -15.00 6.02 -15.16
CA GLN A 54 -15.14 4.63 -15.61
C GLN A 54 -13.90 4.12 -16.34
N GLN A 55 -13.28 4.96 -17.19
CA GLN A 55 -12.05 4.62 -17.92
C GLN A 55 -10.88 4.41 -16.95
N TRP A 56 -10.69 5.33 -16.01
CA TRP A 56 -9.66 5.17 -14.99
C TRP A 56 -9.86 3.88 -14.18
N TYR A 57 -11.09 3.62 -13.77
CA TYR A 57 -11.44 2.40 -13.04
C TYR A 57 -11.13 1.12 -13.82
N ALA A 58 -11.41 1.10 -15.12
CA ALA A 58 -11.09 -0.03 -15.98
C ALA A 58 -9.58 -0.24 -16.15
N ILE A 59 -8.80 0.86 -16.23
CA ILE A 59 -7.33 0.80 -16.28
C ILE A 59 -6.78 0.21 -14.99
N GLU A 60 -7.26 0.67 -13.83
CA GLU A 60 -6.88 0.12 -12.53
C GLU A 60 -7.16 -1.38 -12.42
N MET A 61 -8.37 -1.81 -12.76
CA MET A 61 -8.70 -3.24 -12.77
C MET A 61 -7.75 -4.04 -13.66
N GLY A 62 -7.43 -3.53 -14.85
CA GLY A 62 -6.49 -4.16 -15.77
C GLY A 62 -5.09 -4.29 -15.18
N LEU A 63 -4.60 -3.27 -14.48
CA LEU A 63 -3.30 -3.27 -13.82
C LEU A 63 -3.24 -4.24 -12.63
N TYR A 64 -4.30 -4.29 -11.81
CA TYR A 64 -4.38 -5.29 -10.73
C TYR A 64 -4.46 -6.72 -11.25
N MET A 65 -5.18 -6.95 -12.37
CA MET A 65 -5.20 -8.26 -13.04
C MET A 65 -3.82 -8.64 -13.57
N TYR A 66 -3.13 -7.69 -14.23
CA TYR A 66 -1.76 -7.89 -14.69
C TYR A 66 -0.82 -8.19 -13.53
N SER A 67 -0.88 -7.43 -12.44
CA SER A 67 -0.02 -7.61 -11.27
C SER A 67 -0.25 -8.97 -10.58
N LEU A 68 -1.48 -9.45 -10.53
CA LEU A 68 -1.76 -10.80 -10.02
C LEU A 68 -1.19 -11.87 -10.95
N ALA A 69 -1.35 -11.71 -12.27
CA ALA A 69 -0.79 -12.64 -13.24
C ALA A 69 0.76 -12.65 -13.21
N ASP A 70 1.38 -11.48 -13.08
CA ASP A 70 2.83 -11.33 -12.94
C ASP A 70 3.34 -12.05 -11.69
N LEU A 71 2.68 -11.83 -10.55
CA LEU A 71 2.99 -12.50 -9.28
C LEU A 71 2.88 -14.04 -9.37
N LEU A 72 1.84 -14.55 -10.03
CA LEU A 72 1.59 -15.99 -10.11
C LEU A 72 2.47 -16.72 -11.13
N LEU A 73 2.86 -16.05 -12.22
CA LEU A 73 3.48 -16.71 -13.38
C LEU A 73 4.99 -16.44 -13.49
N TRP A 74 5.47 -15.30 -13.01
CA TRP A 74 6.84 -14.84 -13.26
C TRP A 74 7.64 -14.45 -12.01
N GLU A 75 6.97 -14.01 -10.92
CA GLU A 75 7.71 -13.66 -9.70
C GLU A 75 8.10 -14.90 -8.90
N ALA A 76 9.33 -14.90 -8.38
CA ALA A 76 9.75 -15.92 -7.41
C ALA A 76 9.03 -15.70 -6.07
N PRO A 77 8.57 -16.77 -5.37
CA PRO A 77 7.94 -16.65 -4.08
C PRO A 77 8.84 -15.95 -3.06
N ARG A 78 8.34 -14.87 -2.47
CA ARG A 78 8.97 -14.09 -1.38
C ARG A 78 8.28 -14.41 -0.05
N GLY A 79 8.82 -13.92 1.05
CA GLY A 79 8.27 -14.18 2.39
C GLY A 79 6.81 -13.75 2.58
N ASP A 80 6.34 -12.77 1.81
CA ASP A 80 4.96 -12.26 1.84
C ASP A 80 4.09 -12.71 0.64
N TYR A 81 4.57 -13.68 -0.16
CA TYR A 81 3.92 -14.12 -1.40
C TYR A 81 2.42 -14.42 -1.26
N TYR A 82 2.03 -15.20 -0.26
CA TYR A 82 0.61 -15.54 -0.05
C TYR A 82 -0.22 -14.35 0.43
N ALA A 83 0.37 -13.45 1.20
CA ALA A 83 -0.28 -12.21 1.61
C ALA A 83 -0.53 -11.30 0.39
N MET A 84 0.41 -11.23 -0.56
CA MET A 84 0.25 -10.50 -1.81
C MET A 84 -0.85 -11.11 -2.71
N ILE A 85 -0.90 -12.44 -2.85
CA ILE A 85 -1.99 -13.10 -3.59
C ILE A 85 -3.34 -12.76 -2.95
N LEU A 86 -3.47 -12.93 -1.64
CA LEU A 86 -4.69 -12.61 -0.91
C LEU A 86 -5.11 -11.14 -1.12
N HIS A 87 -4.14 -10.22 -1.06
CA HIS A 87 -4.37 -8.80 -1.33
C HIS A 87 -4.93 -8.57 -2.73
N HIS A 88 -4.28 -9.09 -3.77
CA HIS A 88 -4.72 -8.91 -5.16
C HIS A 88 -6.11 -9.52 -5.41
N VAL A 89 -6.37 -10.71 -4.88
CA VAL A 89 -7.69 -11.35 -5.01
C VAL A 89 -8.76 -10.54 -4.29
N ALA A 90 -8.51 -10.10 -3.06
CA ALA A 90 -9.44 -9.27 -2.31
C ALA A 90 -9.70 -7.92 -3.02
N THR A 91 -8.66 -7.26 -3.50
CA THR A 91 -8.76 -5.98 -4.22
C THR A 91 -9.53 -6.13 -5.53
N LEU A 92 -9.22 -7.14 -6.34
CA LEU A 92 -9.95 -7.39 -7.60
C LEU A 92 -11.42 -7.73 -7.36
N THR A 93 -11.73 -8.47 -6.27
CA THR A 93 -13.12 -8.77 -5.91
C THR A 93 -13.85 -7.50 -5.45
N LEU A 94 -13.19 -6.63 -4.68
CA LEU A 94 -13.72 -5.32 -4.29
C LEU A 94 -13.95 -4.42 -5.50
N LEU A 95 -12.97 -4.31 -6.42
CA LEU A 95 -13.08 -3.49 -7.63
C LEU A 95 -14.18 -4.01 -8.57
N GLY A 96 -14.16 -5.30 -8.88
CA GLY A 96 -15.19 -5.92 -9.75
C GLY A 96 -16.58 -5.82 -9.14
N GLY A 97 -16.72 -6.10 -7.84
CA GLY A 97 -17.97 -5.97 -7.12
C GLY A 97 -18.48 -4.53 -7.07
N SER A 98 -17.62 -3.57 -6.74
CA SER A 98 -18.01 -2.15 -6.69
C SER A 98 -18.38 -1.60 -8.09
N PHE A 99 -17.72 -2.08 -9.15
CA PHE A 99 -18.13 -1.76 -10.52
C PHE A 99 -19.53 -2.35 -10.85
N TYR A 100 -19.74 -3.61 -10.54
CA TYR A 100 -21.01 -4.31 -10.82
C TYR A 100 -22.19 -3.72 -10.06
N TYR A 101 -22.01 -3.40 -8.78
CA TYR A 101 -23.06 -2.84 -7.91
C TYR A 101 -23.10 -1.30 -7.92
N SER A 102 -22.39 -0.64 -8.82
CA SER A 102 -22.36 0.84 -8.93
C SER A 102 -21.83 1.57 -7.68
N PHE A 103 -20.87 0.97 -6.94
CA PHE A 103 -20.17 1.59 -5.81
C PHE A 103 -18.83 2.23 -6.23
N LEU A 104 -18.73 2.74 -7.47
CA LEU A 104 -17.47 3.25 -8.02
C LEU A 104 -16.85 4.38 -7.20
N ARG A 105 -17.66 5.22 -6.53
CA ARG A 105 -17.15 6.32 -5.68
C ARG A 105 -16.25 5.78 -4.56
N ALA A 106 -16.72 4.74 -3.86
CA ALA A 106 -15.96 4.11 -2.80
C ALA A 106 -14.69 3.43 -3.32
N GLY A 107 -14.79 2.67 -4.41
CA GLY A 107 -13.62 2.04 -5.05
C GLY A 107 -12.60 3.06 -5.56
N ALA A 108 -13.05 4.14 -6.21
CA ALA A 108 -12.19 5.22 -6.68
C ALA A 108 -11.38 5.86 -5.55
N MET A 109 -12.02 6.11 -4.41
CA MET A 109 -11.35 6.70 -3.26
C MET A 109 -10.26 5.79 -2.69
N ILE A 110 -10.55 4.48 -2.59
CA ILE A 110 -9.56 3.49 -2.13
C ILE A 110 -8.37 3.43 -3.09
N MET A 111 -8.60 3.40 -4.41
CA MET A 111 -7.54 3.38 -5.41
C MET A 111 -6.67 4.63 -5.32
N MET A 112 -7.25 5.85 -5.30
CA MET A 112 -6.49 7.10 -5.17
C MET A 112 -5.59 7.11 -3.94
N VAL A 113 -6.10 6.65 -2.79
CA VAL A 113 -5.32 6.56 -1.54
C VAL A 113 -4.13 5.60 -1.71
N ASN A 114 -4.34 4.46 -2.34
CA ASN A 114 -3.28 3.46 -2.51
C ASN A 114 -2.22 3.91 -3.51
N ASP A 115 -2.62 4.41 -4.67
CA ASP A 115 -1.69 4.88 -5.72
C ASP A 115 -0.81 6.03 -5.23
N PHE A 116 -1.40 6.97 -4.47
CA PHE A 116 -0.64 8.07 -3.89
C PHE A 116 0.44 7.59 -2.92
N VAL A 117 0.18 6.57 -2.13
CA VAL A 117 1.18 5.98 -1.22
C VAL A 117 2.26 5.24 -2.03
N ASP A 118 1.86 4.46 -3.04
CA ASP A 118 2.78 3.66 -3.84
C ASP A 118 3.67 4.51 -4.75
N PHE A 119 3.20 5.69 -5.19
CA PHE A 119 4.03 6.70 -5.85
C PHE A 119 5.27 7.08 -5.02
N TRP A 120 5.10 7.37 -3.73
CA TRP A 120 6.23 7.71 -2.85
C TRP A 120 7.18 6.54 -2.64
N PHE A 121 6.65 5.33 -2.55
CA PHE A 121 7.44 4.12 -2.41
C PHE A 121 8.34 3.85 -3.62
N GLU A 122 7.77 3.88 -4.82
CA GLU A 122 8.54 3.66 -6.04
C GLU A 122 9.53 4.81 -6.32
N GLY A 123 9.17 6.04 -5.96
CA GLY A 123 10.08 7.18 -5.98
C GLY A 123 11.30 7.00 -5.06
N ALA A 124 11.09 6.48 -3.85
CA ALA A 124 12.19 6.18 -2.92
C ALA A 124 13.14 5.11 -3.49
N LYS A 125 12.60 4.04 -4.08
CA LYS A 125 13.39 2.98 -4.74
C LYS A 125 14.20 3.54 -5.91
N LEU A 126 13.56 4.30 -6.80
CA LEU A 126 14.23 4.86 -7.97
C LEU A 126 15.36 5.82 -7.56
N ALA A 127 15.12 6.71 -6.60
CA ALA A 127 16.13 7.62 -6.07
C ALA A 127 17.31 6.86 -5.43
N LYS A 128 17.03 5.76 -4.70
CA LYS A 128 18.07 4.88 -4.16
C LYS A 128 18.90 4.22 -5.28
N TYR A 129 18.24 3.78 -6.33
CA TYR A 129 18.94 3.19 -7.49
C TYR A 129 19.76 4.21 -8.28
N ALA A 130 19.38 5.48 -8.25
CA ALA A 130 20.15 6.58 -8.83
C ALA A 130 21.24 7.12 -7.91
N ALA A 131 21.51 6.49 -6.76
CA ALA A 131 22.45 6.93 -5.72
C ALA A 131 22.18 8.36 -5.19
N ALA A 132 20.92 8.82 -5.27
CA ALA A 132 20.47 10.13 -4.76
C ALA A 132 19.95 9.99 -3.33
N GLU A 133 20.84 9.76 -2.37
CA GLU A 133 20.52 9.41 -0.97
C GLU A 133 19.55 10.38 -0.29
N ASN A 134 19.77 11.70 -0.41
CA ASN A 134 18.89 12.70 0.20
C ASN A 134 17.48 12.67 -0.38
N VAL A 135 17.38 12.47 -1.71
CA VAL A 135 16.09 12.38 -2.41
C VAL A 135 15.38 11.09 -2.01
N SER A 136 16.10 9.96 -1.97
CA SER A 136 15.59 8.68 -1.52
C SER A 136 15.03 8.77 -0.08
N THR A 137 15.77 9.41 0.82
CA THR A 137 15.33 9.62 2.21
C THR A 137 14.06 10.48 2.28
N ALA A 138 13.99 11.58 1.50
CA ALA A 138 12.79 12.43 1.47
C ALA A 138 11.56 11.67 0.97
N PHE A 139 11.67 10.93 -0.13
CA PHE A 139 10.60 10.09 -0.65
C PHE A 139 10.19 8.99 0.33
N PHE A 140 11.16 8.37 1.00
CA PHE A 140 10.89 7.34 1.99
C PHE A 140 10.14 7.88 3.22
N LEU A 141 10.50 9.07 3.71
CA LEU A 141 9.77 9.71 4.80
C LEU A 141 8.34 10.08 4.39
N ALA A 142 8.16 10.60 3.17
CA ALA A 142 6.84 10.89 2.61
C ALA A 142 6.00 9.59 2.48
N PHE A 143 6.61 8.48 2.05
CA PHE A 143 5.99 7.17 1.99
C PHE A 143 5.51 6.68 3.36
N VAL A 144 6.38 6.71 4.39
CA VAL A 144 6.00 6.28 5.74
C VAL A 144 4.88 7.15 6.31
N ALA A 145 4.97 8.46 6.16
CA ALA A 145 3.96 9.40 6.63
C ALA A 145 2.62 9.22 5.92
N SER A 146 2.63 9.11 4.57
CA SER A 146 1.41 8.87 3.78
C SER A 146 0.78 7.51 4.09
N TRP A 147 1.59 6.45 4.25
CA TRP A 147 1.08 5.13 4.66
C TRP A 147 0.43 5.18 6.03
N ALA A 148 1.10 5.78 7.04
CA ALA A 148 0.56 5.89 8.39
C ALA A 148 -0.76 6.67 8.41
N TRP A 149 -0.85 7.77 7.66
CA TRP A 149 -2.07 8.58 7.60
C TRP A 149 -3.17 7.92 6.77
N LEU A 150 -2.88 7.57 5.52
CA LEU A 150 -3.91 7.15 4.57
C LEU A 150 -4.36 5.70 4.76
N ARG A 151 -3.41 4.76 4.96
CA ARG A 151 -3.74 3.33 5.07
C ARG A 151 -4.03 2.88 6.50
N GLN A 152 -3.45 3.52 7.55
CA GLN A 152 -3.65 3.10 8.94
C GLN A 152 -4.70 3.94 9.68
N ILE A 153 -4.92 5.20 9.30
CA ILE A 153 -5.87 6.08 9.96
C ILE A 153 -7.07 6.34 9.04
N TYR A 154 -6.86 6.99 7.90
CA TYR A 154 -7.95 7.43 7.03
C TYR A 154 -8.82 6.26 6.54
N THR A 155 -8.22 5.21 6.00
CA THR A 155 -8.96 4.05 5.47
C THR A 155 -9.79 3.33 6.54
N PRO A 156 -9.26 2.93 7.72
CA PRO A 156 -10.07 2.30 8.75
C PRO A 156 -11.19 3.21 9.28
N PHE A 157 -10.91 4.48 9.55
CA PHE A 157 -11.90 5.37 10.18
C PHE A 157 -12.97 5.91 9.23
N ASN A 158 -12.65 6.10 7.95
CA ASN A 158 -13.60 6.64 6.99
C ASN A 158 -14.26 5.56 6.13
N PHE A 159 -13.44 4.66 5.54
CA PHE A 159 -13.97 3.64 4.63
C PHE A 159 -14.68 2.51 5.34
N TRP A 160 -14.03 1.91 6.33
CA TRP A 160 -14.67 0.83 7.09
C TRP A 160 -15.96 1.34 7.75
N TYR A 161 -15.92 2.54 8.34
CA TYR A 161 -17.10 3.14 8.96
C TYR A 161 -18.21 3.35 7.93
N SER A 162 -17.91 3.94 6.78
CA SER A 162 -18.91 4.17 5.74
C SER A 162 -19.53 2.85 5.24
N VAL A 163 -18.73 1.84 4.96
CA VAL A 163 -19.27 0.54 4.51
C VAL A 163 -20.03 -0.17 5.63
N ALA A 164 -19.55 -0.12 6.87
CA ALA A 164 -20.20 -0.78 7.99
C ALA A 164 -21.53 -0.12 8.37
N ILE A 165 -21.58 1.21 8.47
CA ILE A 165 -22.72 1.95 8.99
C ILE A 165 -23.61 2.46 7.84
N ASP A 166 -23.07 3.21 6.89
CA ASP A 166 -23.88 3.75 5.79
C ASP A 166 -24.31 2.63 4.83
N GLY A 167 -23.46 1.62 4.62
CA GLY A 167 -23.79 0.42 3.86
C GLY A 167 -24.92 -0.41 4.51
N TRP A 168 -24.92 -0.54 5.84
CA TRP A 168 -26.03 -1.17 6.54
C TRP A 168 -27.32 -0.36 6.40
N GLY A 169 -27.23 0.97 6.46
CA GLY A 169 -28.38 1.85 6.21
C GLY A 169 -29.01 1.63 4.82
N LEU A 170 -28.22 1.31 3.80
CA LEU A 170 -28.74 0.92 2.48
C LEU A 170 -29.47 -0.43 2.54
N VAL A 171 -28.94 -1.43 3.27
CA VAL A 171 -29.63 -2.72 3.46
C VAL A 171 -30.99 -2.52 4.13
N GLU A 172 -31.08 -1.67 5.13
CA GLU A 172 -32.36 -1.34 5.79
C GLU A 172 -33.32 -0.61 4.84
N GLN A 173 -32.82 0.36 4.08
CA GLN A 173 -33.62 1.17 3.15
C GLN A 173 -34.23 0.33 2.01
N TYR A 174 -33.49 -0.62 1.45
CA TYR A 174 -33.96 -1.45 0.33
C TYR A 174 -34.60 -2.77 0.79
N GLY A 175 -34.67 -2.99 2.09
CA GLY A 175 -35.17 -4.20 2.73
C GLY A 175 -34.06 -5.25 2.95
N PRO A 176 -34.01 -5.86 4.15
CA PRO A 176 -32.98 -6.81 4.55
C PRO A 176 -33.20 -8.18 3.90
N SER A 177 -33.08 -8.27 2.56
CA SER A 177 -33.06 -9.56 1.86
C SER A 177 -31.74 -10.29 2.15
N THR A 178 -31.75 -11.60 2.05
CA THR A 178 -30.50 -12.41 2.20
C THR A 178 -29.42 -11.94 1.26
N GLU A 179 -29.78 -11.56 0.02
CA GLU A 179 -28.83 -11.06 -0.98
C GLU A 179 -28.17 -9.75 -0.54
N HIS A 180 -28.94 -8.75 -0.12
CA HIS A 180 -28.39 -7.46 0.33
C HIS A 180 -27.46 -7.61 1.53
N VAL A 181 -27.84 -8.44 2.50
CA VAL A 181 -27.03 -8.73 3.70
C VAL A 181 -25.72 -9.44 3.31
N VAL A 182 -25.77 -10.42 2.40
CA VAL A 182 -24.57 -11.14 1.95
C VAL A 182 -23.63 -10.20 1.19
N ILE A 183 -24.13 -9.38 0.27
CA ILE A 183 -23.31 -8.42 -0.47
C ILE A 183 -22.62 -7.47 0.50
N TRP A 184 -23.35 -6.85 1.42
CA TRP A 184 -22.79 -5.98 2.44
C TRP A 184 -21.72 -6.68 3.28
N ALA A 185 -21.99 -7.88 3.78
CA ALA A 185 -21.06 -8.65 4.60
C ALA A 185 -19.77 -9.02 3.84
N VAL A 186 -19.86 -9.36 2.56
CA VAL A 186 -18.70 -9.67 1.70
C VAL A 186 -17.84 -8.43 1.51
N PHE A 187 -18.42 -7.27 1.18
CA PHE A 187 -17.65 -6.03 1.05
C PHE A 187 -16.96 -5.66 2.34
N LEU A 188 -17.69 -5.72 3.48
CA LEU A 188 -17.13 -5.44 4.79
C LEU A 188 -15.97 -6.37 5.14
N LEU A 189 -16.12 -7.68 4.92
CA LEU A 189 -15.08 -8.66 5.16
C LEU A 189 -13.83 -8.39 4.31
N LEU A 190 -14.00 -8.13 3.01
CA LEU A 190 -12.87 -7.87 2.12
C LEU A 190 -12.12 -6.59 2.49
N ILE A 191 -12.82 -5.54 2.91
CA ILE A 191 -12.18 -4.31 3.41
C ILE A 191 -11.39 -4.59 4.69
N ILE A 192 -11.92 -5.40 5.62
CA ILE A 192 -11.20 -5.82 6.82
C ILE A 192 -9.93 -6.59 6.45
N VAL A 193 -10.01 -7.52 5.49
CA VAL A 193 -8.84 -8.27 5.01
C VAL A 193 -7.76 -7.30 4.48
N VAL A 194 -8.13 -6.33 3.66
CA VAL A 194 -7.17 -5.34 3.12
C VAL A 194 -6.55 -4.49 4.23
N ILE A 195 -7.34 -4.02 5.21
CA ILE A 195 -6.84 -3.25 6.37
C ILE A 195 -5.85 -4.09 7.20
N VAL A 196 -6.16 -5.36 7.45
CA VAL A 196 -5.28 -6.28 8.19
C VAL A 196 -3.95 -6.48 7.44
N LEU A 197 -3.99 -6.67 6.13
CA LEU A 197 -2.79 -6.81 5.30
C LEU A 197 -1.95 -5.53 5.27
N HIS A 198 -2.59 -4.36 5.13
CA HIS A 198 -1.87 -3.07 5.21
C HIS A 198 -1.20 -2.89 6.58
N THR A 199 -1.86 -3.30 7.67
CA THR A 199 -1.30 -3.23 9.02
C THR A 199 -0.13 -4.22 9.16
N TYR A 200 -0.26 -5.44 8.64
CA TYR A 200 0.83 -6.43 8.61
C TYR A 200 2.10 -5.86 7.95
N TRP A 201 1.99 -5.30 6.74
CA TRP A 201 3.13 -4.70 6.05
C TRP A 201 3.65 -3.44 6.76
N PHE A 202 2.78 -2.64 7.38
CA PHE A 202 3.21 -1.46 8.12
C PHE A 202 4.05 -1.84 9.35
N VAL A 203 3.64 -2.87 10.11
CA VAL A 203 4.43 -3.40 11.24
C VAL A 203 5.78 -3.91 10.75
N PHE A 204 5.81 -4.64 9.65
CA PHE A 204 7.05 -5.13 9.04
C PHE A 204 7.97 -3.98 8.61
N LEU A 205 7.43 -2.93 7.99
CA LEU A 205 8.16 -1.70 7.65
C LEU A 205 8.78 -1.04 8.89
N LEU A 206 7.99 -0.88 9.97
CA LEU A 206 8.49 -0.28 11.21
C LEU A 206 9.61 -1.13 11.86
N GLN A 207 9.54 -2.44 11.79
CA GLN A 207 10.60 -3.32 12.26
C GLN A 207 11.88 -3.14 11.45
N LYS A 208 11.81 -3.08 10.12
CA LYS A 208 12.97 -2.79 9.25
C LYS A 208 13.60 -1.43 9.59
N ILE A 209 12.80 -0.38 9.78
CA ILE A 209 13.27 0.95 10.18
C ILE A 209 14.01 0.87 11.53
N LYS A 210 13.42 0.22 12.53
CA LYS A 210 14.03 0.07 13.86
C LYS A 210 15.39 -0.60 13.78
N VAL A 211 15.52 -1.67 13.03
CA VAL A 211 16.78 -2.41 12.84
C VAL A 211 17.82 -1.51 12.15
N SER A 212 17.46 -0.83 11.07
CA SER A 212 18.35 0.08 10.33
C SER A 212 18.86 1.23 11.22
N VAL A 213 17.98 1.85 11.99
CA VAL A 213 18.36 2.92 12.94
C VAL A 213 19.31 2.39 14.02
N SER A 214 19.04 1.21 14.59
CA SER A 214 19.88 0.59 15.62
C SER A 214 21.29 0.29 15.10
N ILE A 215 21.41 -0.22 13.89
CA ILE A 215 22.71 -0.48 13.24
C ILE A 215 23.47 0.83 13.04
N ASN A 216 22.84 1.86 12.48
CA ASN A 216 23.48 3.15 12.23
C ASN A 216 23.92 3.84 13.52
N VAL A 217 23.14 3.73 14.59
CA VAL A 217 23.52 4.26 15.92
C VAL A 217 24.74 3.50 16.47
N SER A 218 24.75 2.17 16.34
CA SER A 218 25.88 1.34 16.82
C SER A 218 27.17 1.66 16.07
N ILE A 219 27.14 1.81 14.74
CA ILE A 219 28.29 2.21 13.92
C ILE A 219 28.80 3.59 14.36
N LYS A 220 27.93 4.59 14.53
CA LYS A 220 28.33 5.94 14.97
C LYS A 220 28.95 5.96 16.37
N VAL A 221 28.50 5.10 17.29
CA VAL A 221 29.07 4.99 18.64
C VAL A 221 30.47 4.40 18.58
N VAL A 222 30.71 3.40 17.74
CA VAL A 222 32.03 2.79 17.53
C VAL A 222 33.00 3.80 16.91
N ASP A 223 32.57 4.55 15.89
CA ASP A 223 33.40 5.56 15.20
C ASP A 223 33.82 6.75 16.08
N ARG A 224 33.09 7.04 17.15
CA ARG A 224 33.44 8.11 18.09
C ARG A 224 34.49 7.74 19.14
N ARG A 225 34.98 6.51 19.21
CA ARG A 225 36.02 6.10 20.15
C ARG A 225 37.40 6.51 19.64
N PRO A 226 38.18 7.27 20.37
CA PRO A 226 39.53 7.65 19.97
C PRO A 226 40.39 6.37 19.76
N GLY A 227 40.93 6.17 18.56
CA GLY A 227 41.83 5.06 18.26
C GLY A 227 41.20 3.77 17.74
N ALA A 228 39.89 3.72 17.49
CA ALA A 228 39.23 2.57 16.86
C ALA A 228 39.40 2.63 15.32
N VAL A 229 40.47 2.05 14.80
CA VAL A 229 40.51 1.64 13.40
C VAL A 229 39.63 0.37 13.32
N VAL A 230 38.40 0.52 12.86
CA VAL A 230 37.50 -0.63 12.68
C VAL A 230 37.83 -1.24 11.30
N GLU A 231 38.60 -2.31 11.27
CA GLU A 231 38.59 -3.21 10.13
C GLU A 231 37.19 -3.84 10.01
N GLU A 232 36.55 -3.70 8.86
CA GLU A 232 35.19 -4.22 8.57
C GLU A 232 35.09 -5.74 8.83
N SER A 233 36.18 -6.47 8.80
CA SER A 233 36.33 -7.88 9.12
C SER A 233 36.08 -8.22 10.61
N GLN A 234 36.34 -7.29 11.56
CA GLN A 234 36.16 -7.57 12.98
C GLN A 234 34.74 -7.43 13.50
N LEU A 235 33.85 -6.76 12.74
CA LEU A 235 32.44 -6.65 13.09
C LEU A 235 31.66 -7.94 12.88
N LEU A 236 32.23 -8.88 12.13
CA LEU A 236 31.62 -10.19 11.81
C LEU A 236 31.98 -11.30 12.84
N GLU A 237 32.97 -11.06 13.72
CA GLU A 237 33.50 -12.09 14.62
C GLU A 237 33.21 -11.92 16.12
N THR A 238 32.48 -10.88 16.54
CA THR A 238 32.13 -10.70 17.95
C THR A 238 30.99 -11.65 18.36
N PRO A 239 31.21 -12.56 19.33
CA PRO A 239 30.15 -13.42 19.84
C PRO A 239 29.06 -12.59 20.51
N ALA A 240 27.80 -12.88 20.17
CA ALA A 240 26.63 -12.20 20.68
C ALA A 240 26.61 -12.18 22.21
N SER A 241 26.50 -11.00 22.81
CA SER A 241 26.09 -10.84 24.20
C SER A 241 24.67 -11.41 24.38
N PRO A 242 24.35 -12.08 25.49
CA PRO A 242 23.02 -12.65 25.69
C PRO A 242 21.97 -11.54 25.71
N GLY A 243 21.20 -11.40 24.64
CA GLY A 243 20.13 -10.42 24.44
C GLY A 243 20.28 -9.46 23.25
N GLY A 244 21.38 -9.52 22.47
CA GLY A 244 21.59 -8.70 21.28
C GLY A 244 21.21 -9.45 19.99
N LEU A 245 20.54 -8.75 19.08
CA LEU A 245 20.21 -9.27 17.74
C LEU A 245 21.51 -9.53 16.97
N ASN A 246 21.68 -10.76 16.44
CA ASN A 246 22.87 -11.16 15.69
C ASN A 246 22.97 -10.29 14.40
N THR A 247 24.11 -9.64 14.18
CA THR A 247 24.36 -8.76 13.01
C THR A 247 24.23 -9.49 11.68
N HIS A 248 24.45 -10.81 11.65
CA HIS A 248 24.25 -11.64 10.46
C HIS A 248 22.75 -11.74 10.09
N THR A 249 21.89 -11.94 11.08
CA THR A 249 20.42 -11.98 10.89
C THR A 249 19.87 -10.62 10.46
N ALA A 250 20.46 -9.52 10.97
CA ALA A 250 20.07 -8.16 10.58
C ALA A 250 20.47 -7.84 9.13
N LYS A 251 21.61 -8.34 8.65
CA LYS A 251 22.05 -8.15 7.26
C LYS A 251 21.18 -8.93 6.28
N THR A 252 20.85 -10.19 6.59
CA THR A 252 19.97 -11.02 5.76
C THR A 252 18.57 -10.39 5.58
N LEU A 253 18.03 -9.77 6.64
CA LEU A 253 16.74 -9.08 6.60
C LEU A 253 16.74 -7.81 5.73
N LEU A 254 17.92 -7.25 5.40
CA LEU A 254 18.06 -6.06 4.56
C LEU A 254 18.37 -6.41 3.08
N GLU A 255 18.79 -7.64 2.79
CA GLU A 255 19.21 -8.10 1.46
C GLU A 255 18.10 -8.87 0.70
N GLU A 256 17.01 -9.25 1.36
CA GLU A 256 15.90 -10.02 0.77
C GLU A 256 14.83 -9.15 0.05
N ASP A 257 15.18 -7.93 -0.41
CA ASP A 257 14.30 -7.09 -1.25
C ASP A 257 14.82 -6.97 -2.69
#